data_c7aba5b74eed82473e736c6dec928fa5
#
_entry.id   c7aba5b74eed82473e736c6dec928fa5
#
_cell.length_a   1.000
_cell.length_b   1.000
_cell.length_c   1.000
_cell.angle_alpha   90.00
_cell.angle_beta   90.00
_cell.angle_gamma   90.00
#
_symmetry.space_group_name_H-M   'P 1'
#
loop_
_entity.id
_entity.type
_entity.pdbx_description
1 polymer ?
#
loop_
_entity_poly.entity_id
_entity_poly.type
_entity_poly.pdbx_seq_one_letter_code
_entity_poly.pdbx_strand_id
1 'polypeptide(L)'
;MARKILTLNQISIRGLERLPRDCYEIASEFSHPDAILLRSHQLQPEDIADSVLAIGRAGAGVNNIPVQECTRRGIPVFNSPGANANAVKELVATAMLLGSRGIIEGVRYVDTLAEMTDKAEMHRTLEAQKKQFKGNELVGKTLGVVGLGAIGSMVAEMALTMGMEVVGYDPALSVEAAWRLSSKVRKADTLSALFARSDYI
;
A
#
# COMPACT_ATOMS: atom_id res chain seq x y z
N MET A 1 0.17 -17.37 -34.46
CA MET A 1 -0.21 -18.04 -33.19
C MET A 1 -0.30 -16.96 -32.11
N ALA A 2 -1.34 -17.02 -31.25
CA ALA A 2 -1.44 -16.12 -30.12
C ALA A 2 -0.33 -16.42 -29.10
N ARG A 3 0.20 -15.37 -28.43
CA ARG A 3 1.18 -15.50 -27.35
C ARG A 3 0.48 -15.94 -26.07
N LYS A 4 1.06 -16.89 -25.34
CA LYS A 4 0.50 -17.49 -24.14
C LYS A 4 0.97 -16.73 -22.89
N ILE A 5 0.04 -16.15 -22.15
CA ILE A 5 0.30 -15.40 -20.94
C ILE A 5 -0.21 -16.18 -19.72
N LEU A 6 0.70 -16.71 -18.94
CA LEU A 6 0.38 -17.36 -17.66
C LEU A 6 0.10 -16.31 -16.59
N THR A 7 -1.05 -16.37 -15.94
CA THR A 7 -1.38 -15.48 -14.81
C THR A 7 -1.32 -16.24 -13.50
N LEU A 8 -0.47 -15.79 -12.58
CA LEU A 8 -0.36 -16.33 -11.22
C LEU A 8 -0.92 -15.30 -10.23
N ASN A 9 -1.91 -15.69 -9.44
CA ASN A 9 -2.78 -14.84 -8.61
C ASN A 9 -3.79 -14.02 -9.45
N GLN A 10 -4.61 -13.23 -8.73
CA GLN A 10 -5.55 -12.32 -9.38
C GLN A 10 -4.83 -11.12 -9.97
N ILE A 11 -4.90 -10.98 -11.27
CA ILE A 11 -4.50 -9.78 -12.02
C ILE A 11 -5.78 -9.01 -12.38
N SER A 12 -5.73 -7.69 -12.27
CA SER A 12 -6.88 -6.83 -12.62
C SER A 12 -7.37 -7.06 -14.03
N ILE A 13 -8.67 -7.29 -14.20
CA ILE A 13 -9.33 -7.45 -15.50
C ILE A 13 -9.00 -6.27 -16.42
N ARG A 14 -9.01 -5.04 -15.92
CA ARG A 14 -8.62 -3.84 -16.67
C ARG A 14 -7.21 -3.90 -17.25
N GLY A 15 -6.29 -4.60 -16.55
CA GLY A 15 -4.94 -4.84 -17.07
C GLY A 15 -4.93 -5.92 -18.15
N LEU A 16 -5.67 -7.00 -17.95
CA LEU A 16 -5.76 -8.11 -18.90
C LEU A 16 -6.47 -7.73 -20.20
N GLU A 17 -7.48 -6.85 -20.14
CA GLU A 17 -8.19 -6.30 -21.31
C GLU A 17 -7.28 -5.47 -22.25
N ARG A 18 -6.10 -5.05 -21.78
CA ARG A 18 -5.08 -4.40 -22.63
C ARG A 18 -4.33 -5.38 -23.55
N LEU A 19 -4.53 -6.67 -23.34
CA LEU A 19 -3.97 -7.75 -24.13
C LEU A 19 -5.05 -8.28 -25.09
N PRO A 20 -5.06 -7.89 -26.39
CA PRO A 20 -6.08 -8.31 -27.35
C PRO A 20 -6.10 -9.83 -27.51
N ARG A 21 -7.30 -10.43 -27.50
CA ARG A 21 -7.49 -11.89 -27.53
C ARG A 21 -7.09 -12.56 -28.86
N ASP A 22 -7.01 -11.80 -29.93
CA ASP A 22 -6.50 -12.23 -31.22
C ASP A 22 -4.98 -12.42 -31.22
N CYS A 23 -4.27 -11.71 -30.33
CA CYS A 23 -2.82 -11.76 -30.17
C CYS A 23 -2.37 -12.55 -28.95
N TYR A 24 -3.17 -12.61 -27.89
CA TYR A 24 -2.81 -13.17 -26.59
C TYR A 24 -3.86 -14.16 -26.08
N GLU A 25 -3.39 -15.32 -25.64
CA GLU A 25 -4.15 -16.31 -24.89
C GLU A 25 -3.77 -16.19 -23.41
N ILE A 26 -4.71 -15.97 -22.51
CA ILE A 26 -4.46 -15.73 -21.09
C ILE A 26 -5.13 -16.83 -20.28
N ALA A 27 -4.35 -17.54 -19.47
CA ALA A 27 -4.89 -18.58 -18.56
C ALA A 27 -4.02 -18.68 -17.30
N SER A 28 -4.56 -19.39 -16.30
CA SER A 28 -3.87 -19.71 -15.05
C SER A 28 -2.98 -20.96 -15.14
N GLU A 29 -3.05 -21.69 -16.24
CA GLU A 29 -2.28 -22.91 -16.49
C GLU A 29 -1.78 -22.95 -17.92
N PHE A 30 -0.46 -23.07 -18.09
CA PHE A 30 0.21 -23.36 -19.36
C PHE A 30 1.49 -24.14 -19.08
N SER A 31 1.73 -25.19 -19.86
CA SER A 31 2.99 -25.93 -19.80
C SER A 31 4.17 -25.13 -20.40
N HIS A 32 3.89 -24.31 -21.42
CA HIS A 32 4.88 -23.52 -22.15
C HIS A 32 4.35 -22.10 -22.41
N PRO A 33 4.31 -21.24 -21.38
CA PRO A 33 3.90 -19.83 -21.55
C PRO A 33 5.00 -19.01 -22.23
N ASP A 34 4.60 -18.00 -23.02
CA ASP A 34 5.52 -17.00 -23.57
C ASP A 34 5.86 -15.91 -22.53
N ALA A 35 4.95 -15.63 -21.60
CA ALA A 35 5.18 -14.68 -20.51
C ALA A 35 4.39 -15.05 -19.25
N ILE A 36 4.85 -14.53 -18.09
CA ILE A 36 4.22 -14.70 -16.80
C ILE A 36 3.80 -13.34 -16.26
N LEU A 37 2.53 -13.22 -15.84
CA LEU A 37 2.03 -12.10 -15.05
C LEU A 37 1.68 -12.58 -13.64
N LEU A 38 2.28 -11.94 -12.63
CA LEU A 38 2.07 -12.30 -11.23
C LEU A 38 1.94 -11.07 -10.33
N ARG A 39 1.46 -11.29 -9.10
CA ARG A 39 1.40 -10.25 -8.07
C ARG A 39 2.18 -10.66 -6.82
N SER A 40 1.63 -11.56 -6.01
CA SER A 40 2.20 -12.00 -4.73
C SER A 40 2.70 -13.45 -4.74
N HIS A 41 2.51 -14.17 -5.85
CA HIS A 41 3.00 -15.53 -5.99
C HIS A 41 4.53 -15.55 -5.88
N GLN A 42 5.05 -16.50 -5.09
CA GLN A 42 6.49 -16.72 -4.98
C GLN A 42 6.94 -17.61 -6.13
N LEU A 43 7.59 -17.01 -7.11
CA LEU A 43 8.08 -17.71 -8.30
C LEU A 43 9.46 -18.32 -8.00
N GLN A 44 9.60 -19.63 -8.21
CA GLN A 44 10.88 -20.30 -8.08
C GLN A 44 11.57 -20.41 -9.45
N PRO A 45 12.92 -20.57 -9.51
CA PRO A 45 13.66 -20.75 -10.77
C PRO A 45 13.11 -21.91 -11.62
N GLU A 46 12.69 -23.01 -11.01
CA GLU A 46 12.15 -24.19 -11.65
C GLU A 46 10.73 -24.01 -12.24
N ASP A 47 9.98 -23.00 -11.76
CA ASP A 47 8.66 -22.67 -12.28
C ASP A 47 8.73 -21.91 -13.61
N ILE A 48 9.92 -21.40 -13.97
CA ILE A 48 10.12 -20.60 -15.18
C ILE A 48 10.49 -21.52 -16.33
N ALA A 49 9.51 -21.87 -17.16
CA ALA A 49 9.74 -22.68 -18.35
C ALA A 49 10.71 -22.00 -19.33
N ASP A 50 11.41 -22.79 -20.16
CA ASP A 50 12.38 -22.25 -21.14
C ASP A 50 11.72 -21.41 -22.23
N SER A 51 10.41 -21.54 -22.42
CA SER A 51 9.62 -20.74 -23.36
C SER A 51 9.37 -19.30 -22.90
N VAL A 52 9.62 -18.98 -21.61
CA VAL A 52 9.30 -17.67 -21.03
C VAL A 52 10.25 -16.60 -21.57
N LEU A 53 9.69 -15.59 -22.20
CA LEU A 53 10.41 -14.46 -22.78
C LEU A 53 10.40 -13.21 -21.90
N ALA A 54 9.42 -13.07 -20.99
CA ALA A 54 9.29 -11.92 -20.09
C ALA A 54 8.45 -12.25 -18.86
N ILE A 55 8.70 -11.53 -17.76
CA ILE A 55 7.91 -11.64 -16.52
C ILE A 55 7.44 -10.24 -16.11
N GLY A 56 6.15 -10.10 -15.84
CA GLY A 56 5.53 -8.86 -15.35
C GLY A 56 4.98 -9.03 -13.96
N ARG A 57 5.34 -8.12 -13.04
CA ARG A 57 4.77 -8.08 -11.69
C ARG A 57 3.80 -6.92 -11.50
N ALA A 58 2.58 -7.22 -11.12
CA ALA A 58 1.59 -6.22 -10.71
C ALA A 58 1.90 -5.71 -9.28
N GLY A 59 2.91 -4.85 -9.16
CA GLY A 59 3.38 -4.26 -7.91
C GLY A 59 4.80 -3.71 -8.01
N ALA A 60 5.26 -2.99 -6.98
CA ALA A 60 6.54 -2.28 -7.00
C ALA A 60 7.75 -3.18 -6.70
N GLY A 61 7.67 -4.00 -5.65
CA GLY A 61 8.76 -4.90 -5.27
C GLY A 61 8.91 -6.08 -6.23
N VAL A 62 10.06 -6.74 -6.23
CA VAL A 62 10.35 -7.94 -7.06
C VAL A 62 10.97 -9.08 -6.24
N ASN A 63 10.87 -8.99 -4.92
CA ASN A 63 11.44 -9.95 -3.96
C ASN A 63 10.84 -11.36 -4.05
N ASN A 64 9.71 -11.51 -4.69
CA ASN A 64 9.04 -12.78 -4.98
C ASN A 64 9.37 -13.33 -6.38
N ILE A 65 10.34 -12.76 -7.07
CA ILE A 65 10.80 -13.21 -8.40
C ILE A 65 12.31 -13.46 -8.32
N PRO A 66 12.85 -14.58 -8.83
CA PRO A 66 14.26 -14.88 -8.85
C PRO A 66 14.98 -14.04 -9.95
N VAL A 67 15.10 -12.72 -9.71
CA VAL A 67 15.59 -11.74 -10.72
C VAL A 67 17.00 -12.08 -11.21
N GLN A 68 17.88 -12.59 -10.35
CA GLN A 68 19.24 -12.97 -10.74
C GLN A 68 19.22 -14.12 -11.75
N GLU A 69 18.36 -15.12 -11.55
CA GLU A 69 18.17 -16.23 -12.49
C GLU A 69 17.56 -15.73 -13.80
N CYS A 70 16.55 -14.86 -13.74
CA CYS A 70 15.96 -14.24 -14.92
C CYS A 70 17.02 -13.48 -15.74
N THR A 71 17.90 -12.71 -15.07
CA THR A 71 19.00 -12.00 -15.71
C THR A 71 19.98 -12.96 -16.41
N ARG A 72 20.35 -14.06 -15.74
CA ARG A 72 21.24 -15.09 -16.31
C ARG A 72 20.64 -15.74 -17.56
N ARG A 73 19.31 -15.90 -17.60
CA ARG A 73 18.57 -16.48 -18.74
C ARG A 73 18.17 -15.43 -19.80
N GLY A 74 18.48 -14.14 -19.58
CA GLY A 74 18.11 -13.05 -20.49
C GLY A 74 16.61 -12.72 -20.50
N ILE A 75 15.88 -13.05 -19.41
CA ILE A 75 14.45 -12.81 -19.26
C ILE A 75 14.25 -11.46 -18.55
N PRO A 76 13.72 -10.42 -19.22
CA PRO A 76 13.39 -9.14 -18.57
C PRO A 76 12.27 -9.29 -17.57
N VAL A 77 12.44 -8.63 -16.41
CA VAL A 77 11.44 -8.55 -15.35
C VAL A 77 10.93 -7.13 -15.25
N PHE A 78 9.63 -6.94 -15.45
CA PHE A 78 8.94 -5.66 -15.36
C PHE A 78 8.14 -5.60 -14.05
N ASN A 79 8.09 -4.41 -13.46
CA ASN A 79 7.26 -4.12 -12.29
C ASN A 79 6.40 -2.87 -12.53
N SER A 80 5.45 -2.61 -11.63
CA SER A 80 4.53 -1.46 -11.73
C SER A 80 4.59 -0.61 -10.45
N PRO A 81 5.69 0.15 -10.22
CA PRO A 81 5.82 0.99 -9.04
C PRO A 81 4.75 2.10 -9.05
N GLY A 82 4.16 2.36 -7.87
CA GLY A 82 3.16 3.41 -7.68
C GLY A 82 1.72 3.05 -8.10
N ALA A 83 1.48 1.93 -8.77
CA ALA A 83 0.15 1.57 -9.25
C ALA A 83 -0.93 1.48 -8.15
N ASN A 84 -0.54 1.12 -6.92
CA ASN A 84 -1.42 1.06 -5.76
C ASN A 84 -1.15 2.17 -4.72
N ALA A 85 -0.34 3.17 -5.04
CA ALA A 85 0.11 4.17 -4.06
C ALA A 85 -1.07 4.93 -3.44
N ASN A 86 -2.07 5.30 -4.24
CA ASN A 86 -3.26 5.97 -3.72
C ASN A 86 -4.05 5.09 -2.75
N ALA A 87 -4.25 3.81 -3.08
CA ALA A 87 -4.99 2.89 -2.20
C ALA A 87 -4.26 2.69 -0.85
N VAL A 88 -2.92 2.61 -0.87
CA VAL A 88 -2.12 2.52 0.36
C VAL A 88 -2.20 3.81 1.15
N LYS A 89 -2.12 4.98 0.53
CA LYS A 89 -2.32 6.28 1.19
C LYS A 89 -3.68 6.34 1.91
N GLU A 90 -4.76 5.90 1.28
CA GLU A 90 -6.10 5.87 1.88
C GLU A 90 -6.17 4.92 3.08
N LEU A 91 -5.50 3.76 2.99
CA LEU A 91 -5.40 2.82 4.12
C LEU A 91 -4.61 3.42 5.28
N VAL A 92 -3.51 4.14 5.00
CA VAL A 92 -2.74 4.86 6.03
C VAL A 92 -3.60 5.93 6.70
N ALA A 93 -4.35 6.74 5.94
CA ALA A 93 -5.28 7.73 6.49
C ALA A 93 -6.30 7.08 7.44
N THR A 94 -6.88 5.97 6.99
CA THR A 94 -7.84 5.19 7.80
C THR A 94 -7.19 4.69 9.10
N ALA A 95 -5.99 4.11 9.03
CA ALA A 95 -5.29 3.60 10.20
C ALA A 95 -4.95 4.71 11.20
N MET A 96 -4.49 5.87 10.73
CA MET A 96 -4.18 7.02 11.56
C MET A 96 -5.44 7.55 12.28
N LEU A 97 -6.56 7.67 11.58
CA LEU A 97 -7.82 8.13 12.16
C LEU A 97 -8.38 7.10 13.15
N LEU A 98 -8.35 5.83 12.84
CA LEU A 98 -8.78 4.76 13.77
C LEU A 98 -7.90 4.70 15.02
N GLY A 99 -6.57 4.84 14.86
CA GLY A 99 -5.64 4.85 15.99
C GLY A 99 -5.71 6.11 16.85
N SER A 100 -6.17 7.23 16.27
CA SER A 100 -6.29 8.51 16.99
C SER A 100 -7.61 8.68 17.74
N ARG A 101 -8.64 7.94 17.37
CA ARG A 101 -10.01 8.06 17.90
C ARG A 101 -10.47 6.69 18.38
N GLY A 102 -11.14 6.63 19.51
CA GLY A 102 -11.69 5.39 20.08
C GLY A 102 -12.86 4.79 19.28
N ILE A 103 -12.73 4.72 17.94
CA ILE A 103 -13.81 4.28 17.03
C ILE A 103 -14.09 2.80 17.21
N ILE A 104 -13.04 1.97 17.22
CA ILE A 104 -13.18 0.51 17.33
C ILE A 104 -13.75 0.13 18.70
N GLU A 105 -13.25 0.77 19.76
CA GLU A 105 -13.73 0.59 21.13
C GLU A 105 -15.19 1.07 21.24
N GLY A 106 -15.53 2.19 20.59
CA GLY A 106 -16.88 2.71 20.53
C GLY A 106 -17.85 1.75 19.84
N VAL A 107 -17.46 1.16 18.70
CA VAL A 107 -18.27 0.15 18.00
C VAL A 107 -18.53 -1.06 18.92
N ARG A 108 -17.47 -1.62 19.51
CA ARG A 108 -17.59 -2.75 20.43
C ARG A 108 -18.49 -2.43 21.63
N TYR A 109 -18.39 -1.21 22.16
CA TYR A 109 -19.24 -0.77 23.26
C TYR A 109 -20.72 -0.69 22.84
N VAL A 110 -21.01 -0.11 21.68
CA VAL A 110 -22.39 -0.05 21.16
C VAL A 110 -22.98 -1.44 20.97
N ASP A 111 -22.20 -2.41 20.50
CA ASP A 111 -22.64 -3.80 20.38
C ASP A 111 -23.08 -4.40 21.72
N THR A 112 -22.47 -3.99 22.84
CA THR A 112 -22.90 -4.45 24.19
C THR A 112 -24.26 -3.90 24.61
N LEU A 113 -24.74 -2.86 23.95
CA LEU A 113 -26.04 -2.23 24.21
C LEU A 113 -27.17 -2.73 23.29
N ALA A 114 -26.89 -3.70 22.44
CA ALA A 114 -27.82 -4.17 21.40
C ALA A 114 -29.16 -4.68 21.95
N GLU A 115 -29.17 -5.24 23.16
CA GLU A 115 -30.37 -5.75 23.81
C GLU A 115 -31.13 -4.69 24.63
N MET A 116 -30.60 -3.47 24.76
CA MET A 116 -31.24 -2.38 25.50
C MET A 116 -32.36 -1.78 24.67
N THR A 117 -33.60 -1.99 25.10
CA THR A 117 -34.81 -1.54 24.40
C THR A 117 -35.32 -0.18 24.83
N ASP A 118 -35.01 0.24 26.09
CA ASP A 118 -35.40 1.57 26.61
C ASP A 118 -34.47 2.65 26.01
N LYS A 119 -35.06 3.48 25.16
CA LYS A 119 -34.33 4.58 24.48
C LYS A 119 -33.80 5.64 25.43
N ALA A 120 -34.52 5.93 26.53
CA ALA A 120 -34.11 6.95 27.50
C ALA A 120 -32.93 6.45 28.34
N GLU A 121 -32.94 5.18 28.72
CA GLU A 121 -31.84 4.53 29.42
C GLU A 121 -30.61 4.41 28.51
N MET A 122 -30.78 3.98 27.25
CA MET A 122 -29.71 3.93 26.27
C MET A 122 -29.02 5.30 26.07
N HIS A 123 -29.83 6.35 25.92
CA HIS A 123 -29.30 7.72 25.78
C HIS A 123 -28.47 8.13 27.01
N ARG A 124 -28.97 7.91 28.20
CA ARG A 124 -28.25 8.22 29.46
C ARG A 124 -26.93 7.46 29.54
N THR A 125 -26.96 6.16 29.19
CA THR A 125 -25.78 5.28 29.22
C THR A 125 -24.74 5.74 28.25
N LEU A 126 -25.11 6.03 26.99
CA LEU A 126 -24.20 6.55 25.97
C LEU A 126 -23.57 7.89 26.39
N GLU A 127 -24.38 8.84 26.91
CA GLU A 127 -23.85 10.13 27.35
C GLU A 127 -22.88 10.00 28.55
N ALA A 128 -23.13 9.09 29.46
CA ALA A 128 -22.25 8.83 30.60
C ALA A 128 -20.89 8.23 30.15
N GLN A 129 -20.93 7.38 29.15
CA GLN A 129 -19.76 6.59 28.73
C GLN A 129 -18.97 7.20 27.56
N LYS A 130 -19.54 8.13 26.78
CA LYS A 130 -18.88 8.68 25.56
C LYS A 130 -17.49 9.24 25.82
N LYS A 131 -17.17 9.69 27.05
CA LYS A 131 -15.86 10.27 27.39
C LYS A 131 -14.71 9.27 27.27
N GLN A 132 -14.97 7.97 27.46
CA GLN A 132 -13.93 6.94 27.37
C GLN A 132 -13.43 6.74 25.93
N PHE A 133 -14.21 7.15 24.92
CA PHE A 133 -13.87 7.06 23.51
C PHE A 133 -13.25 8.36 22.97
N LYS A 134 -12.90 9.30 23.87
CA LYS A 134 -12.25 10.55 23.49
C LYS A 134 -10.87 10.23 22.91
N GLY A 135 -10.62 10.70 21.69
CA GLY A 135 -9.33 10.61 21.03
C GLY A 135 -8.65 11.97 20.88
N ASN A 136 -7.65 12.00 20.00
CA ASN A 136 -6.89 13.18 19.65
C ASN A 136 -7.15 13.56 18.18
N GLU A 137 -7.01 14.83 17.86
CA GLU A 137 -6.96 15.30 16.47
C GLU A 137 -5.57 15.08 15.91
N LEU A 138 -5.49 14.93 14.57
CA LEU A 138 -4.22 14.84 13.85
C LEU A 138 -3.57 16.20 13.62
N VAL A 139 -4.36 17.28 13.63
CA VAL A 139 -3.88 18.66 13.46
C VAL A 139 -2.78 18.97 14.47
N GLY A 140 -1.66 19.51 14.00
CA GLY A 140 -0.51 19.87 14.83
C GLY A 140 0.33 18.69 15.33
N LYS A 141 -0.05 17.44 15.00
CA LYS A 141 0.77 16.26 15.26
C LYS A 141 1.82 16.08 14.18
N THR A 142 2.92 15.42 14.51
CA THR A 142 4.01 15.12 13.58
C THR A 142 3.92 13.72 13.04
N LEU A 143 3.87 13.58 11.71
CA LEU A 143 4.02 12.31 11.01
C LEU A 143 5.46 12.13 10.57
N GLY A 144 6.11 11.03 11.01
CA GLY A 144 7.38 10.55 10.49
C GLY A 144 7.15 9.63 9.30
N VAL A 145 7.79 9.91 8.17
CA VAL A 145 7.69 9.07 6.96
C VAL A 145 9.06 8.50 6.62
N VAL A 146 9.18 7.18 6.72
CA VAL A 146 10.38 6.43 6.32
C VAL A 146 10.21 5.93 4.89
N GLY A 147 11.00 6.49 3.97
CA GLY A 147 10.87 6.26 2.54
C GLY A 147 9.91 7.25 1.87
N LEU A 148 10.45 8.12 1.03
CA LEU A 148 9.71 9.17 0.31
C LEU A 148 9.52 8.83 -1.18
N GLY A 149 9.37 7.54 -1.47
CA GLY A 149 9.00 7.03 -2.79
C GLY A 149 7.54 7.34 -3.17
N ALA A 150 7.00 6.59 -4.13
CA ALA A 150 5.65 6.84 -4.66
C ALA A 150 4.53 6.85 -3.60
N ILE A 151 4.63 6.00 -2.57
CA ILE A 151 3.64 5.94 -1.48
C ILE A 151 3.94 7.02 -0.44
N GLY A 152 5.17 7.06 0.09
CA GLY A 152 5.52 7.96 1.17
C GLY A 152 5.35 9.44 0.83
N SER A 153 5.62 9.85 -0.42
CA SER A 153 5.36 11.20 -0.89
C SER A 153 3.87 11.56 -0.88
N MET A 154 3.00 10.63 -1.30
CA MET A 154 1.54 10.84 -1.26
C MET A 154 0.99 10.86 0.17
N VAL A 155 1.55 10.05 1.06
CA VAL A 155 1.21 10.04 2.50
C VAL A 155 1.65 11.35 3.15
N ALA A 156 2.85 11.85 2.85
CA ALA A 156 3.34 13.13 3.33
C ALA A 156 2.44 14.29 2.91
N GLU A 157 2.03 14.35 1.64
CA GLU A 157 1.13 15.37 1.11
C GLU A 157 -0.25 15.31 1.80
N MET A 158 -0.80 14.12 1.95
CA MET A 158 -2.07 13.90 2.66
C MET A 158 -1.99 14.40 4.11
N ALA A 159 -0.92 14.06 4.84
CA ALA A 159 -0.74 14.49 6.23
C ALA A 159 -0.64 16.02 6.36
N LEU A 160 0.08 16.69 5.45
CA LEU A 160 0.13 18.15 5.38
C LEU A 160 -1.27 18.74 5.15
N THR A 161 -2.08 18.14 4.27
CA THR A 161 -3.45 18.57 4.00
C THR A 161 -4.35 18.39 5.22
N MET A 162 -4.09 17.37 6.06
CA MET A 162 -4.77 17.16 7.35
C MET A 162 -4.27 18.09 8.48
N GLY A 163 -3.36 19.02 8.18
CA GLY A 163 -2.83 19.98 9.15
C GLY A 163 -1.75 19.39 10.08
N MET A 164 -1.14 18.28 9.71
CA MET A 164 0.00 17.72 10.43
C MET A 164 1.32 18.38 10.02
N GLU A 165 2.33 18.28 10.87
CA GLU A 165 3.73 18.45 10.49
C GLU A 165 4.25 17.13 9.90
N VAL A 166 5.18 17.21 8.94
CA VAL A 166 5.78 16.02 8.33
C VAL A 166 7.29 16.08 8.39
N VAL A 167 7.88 14.99 8.88
CA VAL A 167 9.32 14.75 8.92
C VAL A 167 9.60 13.47 8.11
N GLY A 168 10.44 13.59 7.08
CA GLY A 168 10.76 12.49 6.19
C GLY A 168 12.21 12.03 6.30
N TYR A 169 12.45 10.73 6.18
CA TYR A 169 13.77 10.13 6.06
C TYR A 169 13.80 9.18 4.88
N ASP A 170 14.68 9.46 3.92
CA ASP A 170 14.95 8.59 2.78
C ASP A 170 16.41 8.77 2.33
N PRO A 171 17.30 7.81 2.61
CA PRO A 171 18.71 7.91 2.23
C PRO A 171 18.97 7.71 0.73
N ALA A 172 17.99 7.20 -0.02
CA ALA A 172 18.08 6.93 -1.45
C ALA A 172 17.20 7.88 -2.30
N LEU A 173 16.73 8.98 -1.71
CA LEU A 173 15.87 9.94 -2.41
C LEU A 173 16.62 10.61 -3.57
N SER A 174 16.10 10.44 -4.81
CA SER A 174 16.66 11.13 -5.97
C SER A 174 16.36 12.63 -5.94
N VAL A 175 17.16 13.40 -6.65
CA VAL A 175 16.95 14.86 -6.78
C VAL A 175 15.58 15.13 -7.39
N GLU A 176 15.17 14.39 -8.43
CA GLU A 176 13.87 14.55 -9.08
C GLU A 176 12.71 14.24 -8.13
N ALA A 177 12.85 13.21 -7.28
CA ALA A 177 11.86 12.89 -6.27
C ALA A 177 11.77 13.97 -5.20
N ALA A 178 12.90 14.53 -4.77
CA ALA A 178 12.94 15.65 -3.82
C ALA A 178 12.24 16.90 -4.35
N TRP A 179 12.38 17.22 -5.63
CA TRP A 179 11.70 18.34 -6.27
C TRP A 179 10.17 18.22 -6.31
N ARG A 180 9.64 17.00 -6.19
CA ARG A 180 8.18 16.74 -6.16
C ARG A 180 7.60 16.85 -4.76
N LEU A 181 8.43 16.82 -3.73
CA LEU A 181 7.97 16.93 -2.34
C LEU A 181 7.59 18.38 -2.02
N SER A 182 6.57 18.55 -1.19
CA SER A 182 6.26 19.86 -0.61
C SER A 182 7.43 20.37 0.21
N SER A 183 7.76 21.66 0.08
CA SER A 183 8.79 22.33 0.89
C SER A 183 8.46 22.32 2.39
N LYS A 184 7.24 21.96 2.78
CA LYS A 184 6.82 21.79 4.17
C LYS A 184 7.28 20.48 4.79
N VAL A 185 7.71 19.49 3.97
CA VAL A 185 8.28 18.24 4.48
C VAL A 185 9.69 18.52 4.99
N ARG A 186 9.91 18.33 6.27
CA ARG A 186 11.23 18.52 6.91
C ARG A 186 12.06 17.26 6.80
N LYS A 187 13.34 17.40 6.45
CA LYS A 187 14.27 16.26 6.41
C LYS A 187 14.70 15.86 7.82
N ALA A 188 14.71 14.55 8.09
CA ALA A 188 15.46 13.97 9.20
C ALA A 188 16.80 13.41 8.68
N ASP A 189 17.88 13.65 9.42
CA ASP A 189 19.21 13.16 9.04
C ASP A 189 19.43 11.71 9.43
N THR A 190 18.70 11.21 10.42
CA THR A 190 18.74 9.81 10.89
C THR A 190 17.34 9.30 11.22
N LEU A 191 17.18 7.97 11.21
CA LEU A 191 15.93 7.33 11.69
C LEU A 191 15.64 7.67 13.15
N SER A 192 16.65 7.69 14.02
CA SER A 192 16.47 8.04 15.42
C SER A 192 15.96 9.48 15.60
N ALA A 193 16.44 10.42 14.79
CA ALA A 193 15.95 11.79 14.81
C ALA A 193 14.51 11.91 14.31
N LEU A 194 14.10 11.08 13.33
CA LEU A 194 12.72 11.00 12.87
C LEU A 194 11.82 10.46 13.99
N PHE A 195 12.19 9.31 14.58
CA PHE A 195 11.40 8.68 15.66
C PHE A 195 11.21 9.58 16.86
N ALA A 196 12.26 10.28 17.28
CA ALA A 196 12.22 11.20 18.44
C ALA A 196 11.28 12.40 18.26
N ARG A 197 10.91 12.73 17.01
CA ARG A 197 10.11 13.91 16.67
C ARG A 197 8.70 13.57 16.22
N SER A 198 8.37 12.30 16.07
CA SER A 198 7.12 11.85 15.47
C SER A 198 6.11 11.40 16.52
N ASP A 199 4.87 11.83 16.37
CA ASP A 199 3.72 11.30 17.10
C ASP A 199 3.17 10.03 16.41
N TYR A 200 3.34 9.95 15.08
CA TYR A 200 2.95 8.82 14.20
C TYR A 200 4.10 8.50 13.27
N ILE A 201 4.25 7.21 12.90
CA ILE A 201 5.27 6.73 11.96
C ILE A 201 4.63 5.76 10.96
#